data_9fa517589388f43bfec1a04a24857739
#
_entry.id   9fa517589388f43bfec1a04a24857739
#
_cell.length_a   1.000
_cell.length_b   1.000
_cell.length_c   1.000
_cell.angle_alpha   90.00
_cell.angle_beta   90.00
_cell.angle_gamma   90.00
#
_symmetry.space_group_name_H-M   'P 1'
#
loop_
_entity.id
_entity.type
_entity.pdbx_description
1 polymer ?
#
loop_
_entity_poly.entity_id
_entity_poly.type
_entity_poly.pdbx_seq_one_letter_code
_entity_poly.pdbx_strand_id
1 'polypeptide(L)'
;MSLLNEIKELKKLFLEVSQTEKDIIEAVIEEGVDDPGILKCVFMAGGPGSGKSYKAAELFGVGKGMITSFSAGGLKIVNSDNAFEVALEKNGIDAGEIARMKKENPELYGRVISNPDSIRNRAKAVTAKKLNFYEQGRLGLLIDGTGNDFAKIKTKKDHAEDLGYDCYMIFVNTSLPVALERNRNRKRVLPDDDVKQIWNDCQNNLGKFQTLFGSQNFRIVDNTVTGNKTPDDIQSSINAFMKRPIINRIGAEWIKAAREFKKRN
;
A
#
# COMPACT_ATOMS: atom_id res chain seq x y z
N MET A 1 -10.80 -12.63 21.36
CA MET A 1 -12.07 -12.15 20.73
C MET A 1 -12.32 -13.02 19.51
N SER A 2 -13.57 -13.44 19.23
CA SER A 2 -13.83 -14.29 18.07
C SER A 2 -13.75 -13.44 16.79
N LEU A 3 -13.32 -14.04 15.67
CA LEU A 3 -13.30 -13.45 14.32
C LEU A 3 -14.63 -12.74 14.00
N LEU A 4 -15.75 -13.29 14.48
CA LEU A 4 -17.09 -12.72 14.30
C LEU A 4 -17.28 -11.36 15.02
N ASN A 5 -16.63 -11.15 16.15
CA ASN A 5 -16.69 -9.88 16.89
C ASN A 5 -15.79 -8.82 16.23
N GLU A 6 -14.65 -9.22 15.68
CA GLU A 6 -13.79 -8.32 14.92
C GLU A 6 -14.45 -7.90 13.60
N ILE A 7 -15.14 -8.83 12.92
CA ILE A 7 -15.97 -8.53 11.75
C ILE A 7 -17.11 -7.56 12.07
N LYS A 8 -17.79 -7.73 13.23
CA LYS A 8 -18.83 -6.81 13.69
C LYS A 8 -18.29 -5.42 14.04
N GLU A 9 -17.12 -5.34 14.67
CA GLU A 9 -16.43 -4.08 14.95
C GLU A 9 -16.00 -3.38 13.66
N LEU A 10 -15.43 -4.12 12.69
CA LEU A 10 -15.11 -3.61 11.36
C LEU A 10 -16.39 -3.15 10.64
N LYS A 11 -17.48 -3.92 10.65
CA LYS A 11 -18.77 -3.51 10.10
C LYS A 11 -19.30 -2.22 10.75
N LYS A 12 -19.11 -2.03 12.04
CA LYS A 12 -19.52 -0.81 12.76
C LYS A 12 -18.65 0.41 12.40
N LEU A 13 -17.34 0.21 12.20
CA LEU A 13 -16.43 1.24 11.68
C LEU A 13 -16.71 1.57 10.20
N PHE A 14 -17.25 0.61 9.43
CA PHE A 14 -17.61 0.73 8.03
C PHE A 14 -19.08 1.08 7.79
N LEU A 15 -19.89 1.28 8.82
CA LEU A 15 -21.27 1.78 8.67
C LEU A 15 -21.37 3.14 7.98
N GLU A 16 -20.24 3.85 7.88
CA GLU A 16 -20.09 5.10 7.13
C GLU A 16 -19.54 4.91 5.69
N VAL A 17 -19.27 3.66 5.29
CA VAL A 17 -18.68 3.27 4.00
C VAL A 17 -19.80 2.98 3.00
N SER A 18 -19.62 3.31 1.73
CA SER A 18 -20.61 3.10 0.68
C SER A 18 -21.00 1.62 0.53
N GLN A 19 -22.22 1.34 0.03
CA GLN A 19 -22.70 -0.04 -0.19
C GLN A 19 -21.73 -0.85 -1.06
N THR A 20 -21.14 -0.22 -2.08
CA THR A 20 -20.16 -0.81 -3.00
C THR A 20 -18.91 -1.33 -2.25
N GLU A 21 -18.44 -0.62 -1.21
CA GLU A 21 -17.30 -1.09 -0.41
C GLU A 21 -17.68 -2.24 0.52
N LYS A 22 -18.95 -2.32 0.96
CA LYS A 22 -19.47 -3.47 1.73
C LYS A 22 -19.52 -4.74 0.88
N ASP A 23 -20.03 -4.64 -0.34
CA ASP A 23 -20.10 -5.74 -1.29
C ASP A 23 -18.71 -6.27 -1.64
N ILE A 24 -17.72 -5.38 -1.76
CA ILE A 24 -16.32 -5.71 -1.99
C ILE A 24 -15.72 -6.46 -0.79
N ILE A 25 -16.03 -6.05 0.45
CA ILE A 25 -15.53 -6.71 1.65
C ILE A 25 -16.12 -8.12 1.79
N GLU A 26 -17.40 -8.30 1.47
CA GLU A 26 -18.05 -9.61 1.49
C GLU A 26 -17.44 -10.54 0.45
N ALA A 27 -17.21 -10.07 -0.77
CA ALA A 27 -16.52 -10.83 -1.83
C ALA A 27 -15.09 -11.26 -1.42
N VAL A 28 -14.34 -10.39 -0.75
CA VAL A 28 -12.98 -10.70 -0.23
C VAL A 28 -12.98 -11.82 0.81
N ILE A 29 -14.02 -11.88 1.64
CA ILE A 29 -14.15 -12.93 2.68
C ILE A 29 -14.41 -14.31 2.05
N GLU A 30 -15.06 -14.34 0.88
CA GLU A 30 -15.44 -15.58 0.19
C GLU A 30 -14.33 -16.17 -0.69
N GLU A 31 -13.36 -15.36 -1.18
CA GLU A 31 -12.33 -15.84 -2.12
C GLU A 31 -11.31 -16.79 -1.47
N GLY A 32 -10.84 -16.49 -0.26
CA GLY A 32 -9.97 -17.37 0.52
C GLY A 32 -8.78 -17.92 -0.28
N VAL A 33 -8.60 -19.23 -0.30
CA VAL A 33 -7.48 -19.94 -0.97
C VAL A 33 -7.51 -19.84 -2.50
N ASP A 34 -8.61 -19.39 -3.08
CA ASP A 34 -8.78 -19.21 -4.54
C ASP A 34 -8.55 -17.75 -4.97
N ASP A 35 -8.20 -16.84 -4.04
CA ASP A 35 -7.83 -15.46 -4.37
C ASP A 35 -6.65 -15.47 -5.38
N PRO A 36 -6.78 -14.77 -6.52
CA PRO A 36 -5.74 -14.76 -7.55
C PRO A 36 -4.37 -14.27 -7.06
N GLY A 37 -4.37 -13.40 -6.04
CA GLY A 37 -3.17 -12.86 -5.42
C GLY A 37 -2.76 -13.57 -4.13
N ILE A 38 -3.34 -14.74 -3.81
CA ILE A 38 -3.09 -15.46 -2.55
C ILE A 38 -1.61 -15.53 -2.20
N LEU A 39 -1.24 -15.10 -0.98
CA LEU A 39 0.13 -15.12 -0.47
C LEU A 39 1.16 -14.39 -1.35
N LYS A 40 0.74 -13.44 -2.19
CA LYS A 40 1.62 -12.49 -2.89
C LYS A 40 1.60 -11.15 -2.19
N CYS A 41 2.79 -10.64 -1.85
CA CYS A 41 2.96 -9.34 -1.23
C CYS A 41 3.90 -8.47 -2.08
N VAL A 42 3.34 -7.44 -2.71
CA VAL A 42 4.11 -6.47 -3.50
C VAL A 42 4.29 -5.20 -2.69
N PHE A 43 5.53 -4.79 -2.48
CA PHE A 43 5.89 -3.53 -1.88
C PHE A 43 6.14 -2.50 -2.99
N MET A 44 5.51 -1.34 -2.90
CA MET A 44 5.84 -0.19 -3.72
C MET A 44 6.55 0.85 -2.87
N ALA A 45 7.72 1.31 -3.32
CA ALA A 45 8.49 2.36 -2.68
C ALA A 45 8.85 3.47 -3.68
N GLY A 46 9.16 4.65 -3.15
CA GLY A 46 9.56 5.83 -3.93
C GLY A 46 9.15 7.12 -3.21
N GLY A 47 9.95 8.16 -3.31
CA GLY A 47 9.75 9.44 -2.64
C GLY A 47 8.48 10.19 -3.07
N PRO A 48 8.19 11.32 -2.42
CA PRO A 48 7.16 12.25 -2.89
C PRO A 48 7.41 12.66 -4.34
N GLY A 49 6.37 12.76 -5.17
CA GLY A 49 6.51 13.12 -6.58
C GLY A 49 7.05 12.02 -7.50
N SER A 50 7.46 10.85 -6.99
CA SER A 50 7.95 9.76 -7.84
C SER A 50 6.89 9.16 -8.78
N GLY A 51 5.60 9.36 -8.50
CA GLY A 51 4.51 8.84 -9.33
C GLY A 51 4.12 7.39 -9.03
N LYS A 52 4.34 6.90 -7.80
CA LYS A 52 3.94 5.54 -7.38
C LYS A 52 2.50 5.19 -7.73
N SER A 53 1.54 6.07 -7.42
CA SER A 53 0.13 5.81 -7.71
C SER A 53 -0.15 5.65 -9.20
N TYR A 54 0.55 6.42 -10.05
CA TYR A 54 0.46 6.28 -11.50
C TYR A 54 1.00 4.92 -11.95
N LYS A 55 2.16 4.52 -11.44
CA LYS A 55 2.77 3.22 -11.76
C LYS A 55 1.99 2.04 -11.16
N ALA A 56 1.37 2.21 -10.00
CA ALA A 56 0.46 1.20 -9.45
C ALA A 56 -0.76 0.97 -10.36
N ALA A 57 -1.34 2.05 -10.90
CA ALA A 57 -2.44 1.96 -11.87
C ALA A 57 -2.01 1.27 -13.16
N GLU A 58 -0.83 1.61 -13.69
CA GLU A 58 -0.27 1.02 -14.91
C GLU A 58 0.03 -0.48 -14.73
N LEU A 59 0.73 -0.85 -13.66
CA LEU A 59 1.24 -2.20 -13.44
C LEU A 59 0.19 -3.20 -12.95
N PHE A 60 -0.77 -2.74 -12.17
CA PHE A 60 -1.74 -3.60 -11.46
C PHE A 60 -3.20 -3.30 -11.80
N GLY A 61 -3.47 -2.38 -12.74
CA GLY A 61 -4.85 -2.02 -13.11
C GLY A 61 -5.63 -1.37 -11.96
N VAL A 62 -4.94 -0.68 -11.06
CA VAL A 62 -5.58 0.07 -9.98
C VAL A 62 -6.32 1.27 -10.56
N GLY A 63 -7.61 1.41 -10.29
CA GLY A 63 -8.42 2.51 -10.81
C GLY A 63 -7.84 3.90 -10.49
N LYS A 64 -7.99 4.85 -11.41
CA LYS A 64 -7.60 6.25 -11.17
C LYS A 64 -8.41 6.79 -10.00
N GLY A 65 -7.70 7.22 -8.94
CA GLY A 65 -8.31 7.74 -7.70
C GLY A 65 -8.21 6.79 -6.51
N MET A 66 -7.68 5.58 -6.67
CA MET A 66 -7.40 4.59 -5.62
C MET A 66 -8.52 4.38 -4.57
N ILE A 67 -9.76 4.69 -4.92
CA ILE A 67 -10.91 4.44 -4.04
C ILE A 67 -11.24 2.94 -3.99
N THR A 68 -10.83 2.19 -5.03
CA THR A 68 -10.97 0.73 -5.06
C THR A 68 -9.83 0.08 -4.27
N SER A 69 -10.19 -0.75 -3.31
CA SER A 69 -9.23 -1.49 -2.48
C SER A 69 -8.54 -2.65 -3.22
N PHE A 70 -8.71 -2.78 -4.56
CA PHE A 70 -8.28 -3.94 -5.35
C PHE A 70 -7.53 -3.56 -6.61
N SER A 71 -6.57 -4.41 -6.99
CA SER A 71 -5.95 -4.43 -8.31
C SER A 71 -6.61 -5.47 -9.22
N ALA A 72 -6.43 -5.34 -10.53
CA ALA A 72 -6.90 -6.35 -11.49
C ALA A 72 -6.30 -7.76 -11.25
N GLY A 73 -5.17 -7.84 -10.54
CA GLY A 73 -4.50 -9.11 -10.17
C GLY A 73 -4.86 -9.62 -8.78
N GLY A 74 -5.93 -9.14 -8.14
CA GLY A 74 -6.38 -9.62 -6.83
C GLY A 74 -5.63 -9.03 -5.63
N LEU A 75 -4.63 -8.13 -5.82
CA LEU A 75 -3.90 -7.52 -4.71
C LEU A 75 -4.77 -6.47 -4.00
N LYS A 76 -4.84 -6.57 -2.68
CA LYS A 76 -5.53 -5.63 -1.81
C LYS A 76 -4.59 -4.46 -1.46
N ILE A 77 -5.03 -3.23 -1.71
CA ILE A 77 -4.19 -2.05 -1.56
C ILE A 77 -4.14 -1.60 -0.10
N VAL A 78 -2.94 -1.51 0.45
CA VAL A 78 -2.67 -1.05 1.80
C VAL A 78 -1.95 0.30 1.74
N ASN A 79 -2.73 1.38 1.83
CA ASN A 79 -2.25 2.77 1.80
C ASN A 79 -3.04 3.63 2.79
N SER A 80 -2.34 4.19 3.80
CA SER A 80 -2.97 5.06 4.78
C SER A 80 -3.21 6.49 4.28
N ASP A 81 -2.59 6.90 3.18
CA ASP A 81 -2.80 8.23 2.60
C ASP A 81 -4.21 8.35 2.02
N ASN A 82 -4.70 7.30 1.33
CA ASN A 82 -6.06 7.27 0.82
C ASN A 82 -7.11 7.37 1.94
N ALA A 83 -6.93 6.56 3.01
CA ALA A 83 -7.83 6.62 4.16
C ALA A 83 -7.82 8.01 4.81
N PHE A 84 -6.66 8.67 4.82
CA PHE A 84 -6.52 10.02 5.35
C PHE A 84 -7.21 11.06 4.45
N GLU A 85 -7.03 10.99 3.13
CA GLU A 85 -7.69 11.92 2.19
C GLU A 85 -9.22 11.82 2.27
N VAL A 86 -9.77 10.60 2.29
CA VAL A 86 -11.21 10.39 2.51
C VAL A 86 -11.68 10.95 3.85
N ALA A 87 -10.89 10.78 4.91
CA ALA A 87 -11.24 11.32 6.23
C ALA A 87 -11.18 12.85 6.28
N LEU A 88 -10.25 13.48 5.57
CA LEU A 88 -10.21 14.95 5.43
C LEU A 88 -11.46 15.47 4.73
N GLU A 89 -11.81 14.87 3.59
CA GLU A 89 -12.98 15.24 2.81
C GLU A 89 -14.28 15.12 3.63
N LYS A 90 -14.47 14.02 4.34
CA LYS A 90 -15.61 13.82 5.25
C LYS A 90 -15.71 14.85 6.38
N ASN A 91 -14.58 15.41 6.79
CA ASN A 91 -14.53 16.46 7.82
C ASN A 91 -14.52 17.89 7.22
N GLY A 92 -14.71 18.02 5.89
CA GLY A 92 -14.70 19.32 5.21
C GLY A 92 -13.34 20.05 5.26
N ILE A 93 -12.24 19.29 5.37
CA ILE A 93 -10.88 19.84 5.50
C ILE A 93 -10.18 19.75 4.13
N ASP A 94 -9.74 20.90 3.61
CA ASP A 94 -8.91 20.92 2.41
C ASP A 94 -7.48 20.46 2.73
N ALA A 95 -7.02 19.41 2.04
CA ALA A 95 -5.68 18.89 2.17
C ALA A 95 -4.58 19.94 1.82
N GLY A 96 -4.89 20.88 0.94
CA GLY A 96 -4.00 21.99 0.55
C GLY A 96 -3.72 22.98 1.70
N GLU A 97 -4.65 23.11 2.64
CA GLU A 97 -4.54 24.03 3.78
C GLU A 97 -3.67 23.49 4.93
N ILE A 98 -3.33 22.19 4.94
CA ILE A 98 -2.64 21.56 6.08
C ILE A 98 -1.30 22.24 6.39
N ALA A 99 -0.53 22.61 5.37
CA ALA A 99 0.76 23.28 5.56
C ALA A 99 0.57 24.66 6.21
N ARG A 100 -0.49 25.38 5.84
CA ARG A 100 -0.85 26.68 6.41
C ARG A 100 -1.35 26.54 7.85
N MET A 101 -2.16 25.52 8.14
CA MET A 101 -2.68 25.23 9.48
C MET A 101 -1.58 25.10 10.53
N LYS A 102 -0.43 24.53 10.17
CA LYS A 102 0.70 24.38 11.09
C LYS A 102 1.18 25.72 11.66
N LYS A 103 1.08 26.80 10.89
CA LYS A 103 1.53 28.15 11.27
C LYS A 103 0.38 29.00 11.86
N GLU A 104 -0.78 28.95 11.23
CA GLU A 104 -1.90 29.85 11.50
C GLU A 104 -2.89 29.30 12.54
N ASN A 105 -3.03 27.96 12.62
CA ASN A 105 -3.93 27.30 13.56
C ASN A 105 -3.33 25.99 14.09
N PRO A 106 -2.34 26.05 15.01
CA PRO A 106 -1.65 24.88 15.55
C PRO A 106 -2.59 23.88 16.25
N GLU A 107 -3.69 24.33 16.83
CA GLU A 107 -4.67 23.47 17.48
C GLU A 107 -5.39 22.60 16.44
N LEU A 108 -5.89 23.20 15.35
CA LEU A 108 -6.51 22.48 14.24
C LEU A 108 -5.50 21.53 13.59
N TYR A 109 -4.24 21.97 13.38
CA TYR A 109 -3.17 21.12 12.89
C TYR A 109 -2.96 19.89 13.81
N GLY A 110 -2.97 20.10 15.11
CA GLY A 110 -2.91 19.02 16.10
C GLY A 110 -4.01 17.98 15.90
N ARG A 111 -5.26 18.44 15.80
CA ARG A 111 -6.43 17.55 15.57
C ARG A 111 -6.37 16.82 14.24
N VAL A 112 -5.78 17.41 13.22
CA VAL A 112 -5.67 16.81 11.88
C VAL A 112 -4.48 15.84 11.77
N ILE A 113 -3.31 16.22 12.32
CA ILE A 113 -2.03 15.55 12.01
C ILE A 113 -1.34 14.95 13.24
N SER A 114 -1.12 15.72 14.31
CA SER A 114 -0.09 15.38 15.31
C SER A 114 -0.61 14.80 16.61
N ASN A 115 -1.85 15.06 16.98
CA ASN A 115 -2.40 14.50 18.22
C ASN A 115 -2.56 12.98 18.14
N PRO A 116 -2.51 12.24 19.26
CA PRO A 116 -2.71 10.80 19.30
C PRO A 116 -4.02 10.34 18.63
N ASP A 117 -5.09 11.13 18.80
CA ASP A 117 -6.43 10.92 18.26
C ASP A 117 -6.69 11.68 16.94
N SER A 118 -5.64 12.21 16.30
CA SER A 118 -5.77 12.98 15.06
C SER A 118 -6.41 12.17 13.94
N ILE A 119 -7.00 12.87 12.97
CA ILE A 119 -7.55 12.24 11.75
C ILE A 119 -6.49 11.39 11.06
N ARG A 120 -5.23 11.85 11.02
CA ARG A 120 -4.10 11.10 10.44
C ARG A 120 -3.83 9.78 11.17
N ASN A 121 -3.81 9.78 12.49
CA ASN A 121 -3.54 8.59 13.29
C ASN A 121 -4.71 7.61 13.25
N ARG A 122 -5.95 8.09 13.23
CA ARG A 122 -7.13 7.24 13.01
C ARG A 122 -7.10 6.57 11.62
N ALA A 123 -6.72 7.30 10.57
CA ALA A 123 -6.57 6.72 9.23
C ALA A 123 -5.50 5.62 9.18
N LYS A 124 -4.37 5.81 9.88
CA LYS A 124 -3.34 4.76 10.03
C LYS A 124 -3.87 3.54 10.77
N ALA A 125 -4.63 3.73 11.86
CA ALA A 125 -5.21 2.63 12.64
C ALA A 125 -6.22 1.83 11.82
N VAL A 126 -7.07 2.48 11.02
CA VAL A 126 -8.01 1.81 10.09
C VAL A 126 -7.23 0.99 9.06
N THR A 127 -6.17 1.55 8.48
CA THR A 127 -5.34 0.84 7.50
C THR A 127 -4.64 -0.37 8.11
N ALA A 128 -4.15 -0.25 9.35
CA ALA A 128 -3.53 -1.37 10.06
C ALA A 128 -4.54 -2.50 10.35
N LYS A 129 -5.78 -2.16 10.74
CA LYS A 129 -6.85 -3.15 10.91
C LYS A 129 -7.20 -3.86 9.60
N LYS A 130 -7.30 -3.12 8.49
CA LYS A 130 -7.51 -3.70 7.14
C LYS A 130 -6.40 -4.67 6.77
N LEU A 131 -5.13 -4.27 6.97
CA LEU A 131 -3.98 -5.12 6.69
C LEU A 131 -4.06 -6.43 7.50
N ASN A 132 -4.27 -6.35 8.81
CA ASN A 132 -4.40 -7.52 9.66
C ASN A 132 -5.50 -8.48 9.16
N PHE A 133 -6.63 -7.95 8.72
CA PHE A 133 -7.72 -8.73 8.15
C PHE A 133 -7.30 -9.45 6.86
N TYR A 134 -6.63 -8.76 5.94
CA TYR A 134 -6.13 -9.35 4.71
C TYR A 134 -5.07 -10.43 4.98
N GLU A 135 -4.21 -10.21 5.96
CA GLU A 135 -3.19 -11.17 6.40
C GLU A 135 -3.81 -12.43 7.02
N GLN A 136 -4.91 -12.31 7.79
CA GLN A 136 -5.64 -13.47 8.31
C GLN A 136 -6.18 -14.35 7.18
N GLY A 137 -6.71 -13.73 6.11
CA GLY A 137 -7.18 -14.43 4.91
C GLY A 137 -6.07 -14.86 3.96
N ARG A 138 -4.81 -14.50 4.24
CA ARG A 138 -3.67 -14.72 3.32
C ARG A 138 -3.86 -14.10 1.93
N LEU A 139 -4.69 -13.05 1.84
CA LEU A 139 -5.03 -12.38 0.59
C LEU A 139 -3.82 -11.66 0.00
N GLY A 140 -3.81 -11.48 -1.31
CA GLY A 140 -2.74 -10.74 -1.99
C GLY A 140 -2.65 -9.28 -1.52
N LEU A 141 -1.43 -8.76 -1.35
CA LEU A 141 -1.17 -7.44 -0.78
C LEU A 141 -0.38 -6.55 -1.74
N LEU A 142 -0.80 -5.29 -1.87
CA LEU A 142 -0.03 -4.20 -2.45
C LEU A 142 0.22 -3.14 -1.37
N ILE A 143 1.42 -3.16 -0.78
CA ILE A 143 1.81 -2.26 0.31
C ILE A 143 2.49 -1.03 -0.27
N ASP A 144 1.81 0.12 -0.24
CA ASP A 144 2.38 1.40 -0.69
C ASP A 144 3.11 2.09 0.47
N GLY A 145 4.34 2.53 0.21
CA GLY A 145 5.19 3.24 1.15
C GLY A 145 6.16 4.19 0.46
N THR A 146 6.78 5.08 1.22
CA THR A 146 7.78 6.02 0.68
C THR A 146 9.14 5.37 0.43
N GLY A 147 9.55 4.43 1.26
CA GLY A 147 10.89 3.81 1.14
C GLY A 147 12.00 4.58 1.84
N ASN A 148 11.71 5.67 2.52
CA ASN A 148 12.70 6.42 3.30
C ASN A 148 13.09 5.72 4.61
N ASP A 149 12.24 4.87 5.16
CA ASP A 149 12.49 4.09 6.36
C ASP A 149 12.71 2.61 6.01
N PHE A 150 13.98 2.23 5.91
CA PHE A 150 14.38 0.85 5.59
C PHE A 150 13.93 -0.15 6.66
N ALA A 151 14.10 0.20 7.94
CA ALA A 151 13.77 -0.71 9.04
C ALA A 151 12.28 -1.06 9.04
N LYS A 152 11.42 -0.08 8.81
CA LYS A 152 9.98 -0.28 8.72
C LYS A 152 9.58 -1.21 7.56
N ILE A 153 10.21 -1.07 6.40
CA ILE A 153 9.93 -1.95 5.24
C ILE A 153 10.45 -3.36 5.54
N LYS A 154 11.65 -3.47 6.12
CA LYS A 154 12.21 -4.77 6.52
C LYS A 154 11.28 -5.49 7.49
N THR A 155 10.84 -4.83 8.56
CA THR A 155 9.91 -5.43 9.54
C THR A 155 8.62 -5.92 8.90
N LYS A 156 8.04 -5.14 7.98
CA LYS A 156 6.82 -5.56 7.27
C LYS A 156 7.07 -6.77 6.35
N LYS A 157 8.22 -6.79 5.66
CA LYS A 157 8.59 -7.90 4.81
C LYS A 157 8.81 -9.18 5.63
N ASP A 158 9.59 -9.09 6.72
CA ASP A 158 9.84 -10.22 7.60
C ASP A 158 8.53 -10.79 8.13
N HIS A 159 7.63 -9.93 8.62
CA HIS A 159 6.30 -10.33 9.08
C HIS A 159 5.47 -11.02 7.99
N ALA A 160 5.46 -10.49 6.77
CA ALA A 160 4.76 -11.11 5.66
C ALA A 160 5.35 -12.49 5.31
N GLU A 161 6.68 -12.63 5.30
CA GLU A 161 7.33 -13.92 5.05
C GLU A 161 7.06 -14.95 6.15
N ASP A 162 7.00 -14.53 7.41
CA ASP A 162 6.60 -15.38 8.55
C ASP A 162 5.15 -15.89 8.43
N LEU A 163 4.28 -15.10 7.79
CA LEU A 163 2.91 -15.49 7.46
C LEU A 163 2.81 -16.39 6.19
N GLY A 164 3.91 -16.60 5.49
CA GLY A 164 3.97 -17.45 4.30
C GLY A 164 3.89 -16.71 2.96
N TYR A 165 3.97 -15.39 2.94
CA TYR A 165 3.95 -14.62 1.69
C TYR A 165 5.26 -14.74 0.91
N ASP A 166 5.14 -14.80 -0.42
CA ASP A 166 6.22 -14.42 -1.32
C ASP A 166 6.22 -12.89 -1.46
N CYS A 167 7.38 -12.26 -1.29
CA CYS A 167 7.52 -10.80 -1.32
C CYS A 167 8.25 -10.32 -2.58
N TYR A 168 7.80 -9.18 -3.13
CA TYR A 168 8.39 -8.50 -4.29
C TYR A 168 8.42 -7.01 -4.05
N MET A 169 9.42 -6.29 -4.57
CA MET A 169 9.48 -4.83 -4.45
C MET A 169 9.62 -4.15 -5.80
N ILE A 170 8.85 -3.08 -5.96
CA ILE A 170 8.95 -2.12 -7.07
C ILE A 170 9.35 -0.79 -6.47
N PHE A 171 10.53 -0.31 -6.84
CA PHE A 171 11.01 1.01 -6.45
C PHE A 171 10.76 1.98 -7.60
N VAL A 172 9.84 2.93 -7.42
CA VAL A 172 9.54 3.96 -8.41
C VAL A 172 10.49 5.14 -8.20
N ASN A 173 11.48 5.23 -9.09
CA ASN A 173 12.50 6.26 -9.06
C ASN A 173 12.09 7.48 -9.90
N THR A 174 12.60 8.65 -9.54
CA THR A 174 12.52 9.88 -10.34
C THR A 174 13.67 10.81 -9.94
N SER A 175 14.05 11.74 -10.82
CA SER A 175 15.04 12.75 -10.47
C SER A 175 14.48 13.74 -9.42
N LEU A 176 15.36 14.31 -8.60
CA LEU A 176 14.96 15.27 -7.56
C LEU A 176 14.25 16.52 -8.13
N PRO A 177 14.72 17.13 -9.24
CA PRO A 177 14.00 18.27 -9.83
C PRO A 177 12.56 17.94 -10.21
N VAL A 178 12.33 16.78 -10.84
CA VAL A 178 10.99 16.31 -11.22
C VAL A 178 10.14 15.99 -9.99
N ALA A 179 10.73 15.40 -8.95
CA ALA A 179 10.04 15.15 -7.69
C ALA A 179 9.53 16.44 -7.03
N LEU A 180 10.36 17.48 -6.99
CA LEU A 180 10.02 18.80 -6.47
C LEU A 180 8.92 19.48 -7.31
N GLU A 181 9.05 19.49 -8.62
CA GLU A 181 8.05 20.04 -9.53
C GLU A 181 6.68 19.36 -9.35
N ARG A 182 6.65 18.02 -9.35
CA ARG A 182 5.41 17.28 -9.17
C ARG A 182 4.82 17.46 -7.78
N ASN A 183 5.66 17.59 -6.73
CA ASN A 183 5.18 17.88 -5.39
C ASN A 183 4.45 19.22 -5.31
N ARG A 184 4.97 20.27 -5.97
CA ARG A 184 4.34 21.60 -6.00
C ARG A 184 2.97 21.61 -6.70
N ASN A 185 2.75 20.66 -7.62
CA ASN A 185 1.50 20.52 -8.36
C ASN A 185 0.46 19.61 -7.66
N ARG A 186 0.74 19.12 -6.43
CA ARG A 186 -0.18 18.29 -5.66
C ARG A 186 -1.14 19.13 -4.83
N LYS A 187 -2.35 18.59 -4.56
CA LYS A 187 -3.28 19.20 -3.58
C LYS A 187 -2.60 19.37 -2.21
N ARG A 188 -1.91 18.32 -1.72
CA ARG A 188 -1.14 18.39 -0.48
C ARG A 188 0.35 18.54 -0.80
N VAL A 189 0.83 19.78 -0.75
CA VAL A 189 2.23 20.13 -1.00
C VAL A 189 3.04 19.92 0.28
N LEU A 190 4.19 19.25 0.16
CA LEU A 190 5.21 19.18 1.22
C LEU A 190 6.24 20.30 1.02
N PRO A 191 6.87 20.79 2.10
CA PRO A 191 8.03 21.68 1.99
C PRO A 191 9.13 21.05 1.13
N ASP A 192 9.80 21.86 0.32
CA ASP A 192 10.84 21.38 -0.60
C ASP A 192 11.98 20.65 0.13
N ASP A 193 12.33 21.12 1.34
CA ASP A 193 13.40 20.49 2.14
C ASP A 193 12.98 19.11 2.65
N ASP A 194 11.72 18.93 3.04
CA ASP A 194 11.17 17.62 3.41
C ASP A 194 11.22 16.65 2.20
N VAL A 195 10.87 17.16 1.00
CA VAL A 195 10.95 16.36 -0.24
C VAL A 195 12.38 15.93 -0.54
N LYS A 196 13.36 16.85 -0.41
CA LYS A 196 14.77 16.56 -0.62
C LYS A 196 15.27 15.51 0.37
N GLN A 197 14.95 15.68 1.66
CA GLN A 197 15.37 14.75 2.71
C GLN A 197 14.81 13.34 2.43
N ILE A 198 13.49 13.23 2.20
CA ILE A 198 12.84 11.96 1.93
C ILE A 198 13.39 11.32 0.64
N TRP A 199 13.65 12.12 -0.40
CA TRP A 199 14.23 11.63 -1.65
C TRP A 199 15.64 11.05 -1.42
N ASN A 200 16.50 11.76 -0.69
CA ASN A 200 17.85 11.31 -0.34
C ASN A 200 17.80 10.00 0.46
N ASP A 201 16.92 9.90 1.47
CA ASP A 201 16.75 8.70 2.28
C ASP A 201 16.33 7.50 1.41
N CYS A 202 15.42 7.73 0.45
CA CYS A 202 14.99 6.71 -0.51
C CYS A 202 16.16 6.23 -1.38
N GLN A 203 17.00 7.15 -1.91
CA GLN A 203 18.17 6.78 -2.71
C GLN A 203 19.19 5.99 -1.88
N ASN A 204 19.46 6.41 -0.65
CA ASN A 204 20.37 5.74 0.28
C ASN A 204 19.91 4.31 0.66
N ASN A 205 18.61 4.05 0.57
CA ASN A 205 18.03 2.75 0.88
C ASN A 205 17.93 1.81 -0.34
N LEU A 206 18.11 2.30 -1.56
CA LEU A 206 17.88 1.55 -2.80
C LEU A 206 18.70 0.25 -2.86
N GLY A 207 20.01 0.32 -2.63
CA GLY A 207 20.87 -0.85 -2.59
C GLY A 207 20.54 -1.82 -1.44
N LYS A 208 20.10 -1.29 -0.29
CA LYS A 208 19.65 -2.11 0.84
C LYS A 208 18.37 -2.88 0.49
N PHE A 209 17.44 -2.26 -0.24
CA PHE A 209 16.23 -2.95 -0.71
C PHE A 209 16.56 -4.02 -1.75
N GLN A 210 17.47 -3.75 -2.67
CA GLN A 210 17.91 -4.76 -3.63
C GLN A 210 18.50 -6.00 -2.94
N THR A 211 19.30 -5.81 -1.89
CA THR A 211 19.81 -6.91 -1.07
C THR A 211 18.71 -7.61 -0.30
N LEU A 212 17.78 -6.87 0.31
CA LEU A 212 16.70 -7.39 1.13
C LEU A 212 15.70 -8.27 0.36
N PHE A 213 15.33 -7.88 -0.87
CA PHE A 213 14.37 -8.61 -1.70
C PHE A 213 15.04 -9.58 -2.68
N GLY A 214 16.34 -9.41 -2.93
CA GLY A 214 17.09 -10.14 -3.95
C GLY A 214 16.79 -9.64 -5.36
N SER A 215 17.76 -9.80 -6.27
CA SER A 215 17.69 -9.28 -7.64
C SER A 215 16.50 -9.80 -8.46
N GLN A 216 16.01 -10.99 -8.14
CA GLN A 216 14.85 -11.58 -8.84
C GLN A 216 13.51 -10.95 -8.41
N ASN A 217 13.43 -10.44 -7.17
CA ASN A 217 12.20 -9.90 -6.59
C ASN A 217 12.28 -8.38 -6.35
N PHE A 218 13.19 -7.69 -7.02
CA PHE A 218 13.37 -6.25 -6.93
C PHE A 218 13.48 -5.64 -8.32
N ARG A 219 12.68 -4.60 -8.58
CA ARG A 219 12.76 -3.83 -9.82
C ARG A 219 12.73 -2.34 -9.53
N ILE A 220 13.49 -1.58 -10.33
CA ILE A 220 13.46 -0.11 -10.33
C ILE A 220 12.72 0.32 -11.58
N VAL A 221 11.68 1.13 -11.39
CA VAL A 221 10.94 1.76 -12.48
C VAL A 221 11.32 3.24 -12.51
N ASP A 222 12.02 3.66 -13.55
CA ASP A 222 12.30 5.09 -13.75
C ASP A 222 11.04 5.79 -14.29
N ASN A 223 10.59 6.77 -13.54
CA ASN A 223 9.44 7.61 -13.87
C ASN A 223 9.81 9.10 -13.94
N THR A 224 11.07 9.41 -14.31
CA THR A 224 11.55 10.77 -14.48
C THR A 224 10.80 11.46 -15.62
N VAL A 225 10.59 10.78 -16.74
CA VAL A 225 9.83 11.30 -17.88
C VAL A 225 8.35 10.97 -17.72
N THR A 226 7.51 12.01 -17.78
CA THR A 226 6.05 11.84 -17.64
C THR A 226 5.48 11.07 -18.84
N GLY A 227 4.63 10.09 -18.57
CA GLY A 227 4.01 9.26 -19.61
C GLY A 227 4.86 8.11 -20.13
N ASN A 228 6.10 7.95 -19.67
CA ASN A 228 6.89 6.76 -19.98
C ASN A 228 6.17 5.50 -19.49
N LYS A 229 6.00 4.55 -20.42
CA LYS A 229 5.55 3.20 -20.05
C LYS A 229 6.64 2.47 -19.28
N THR A 230 6.19 1.59 -18.39
CA THR A 230 7.11 0.66 -17.74
C THR A 230 7.71 -0.28 -18.79
N PRO A 231 9.05 -0.51 -18.81
CA PRO A 231 9.68 -1.46 -19.71
C PRO A 231 9.04 -2.85 -19.66
N ASP A 232 8.94 -3.49 -20.83
CA ASP A 232 8.25 -4.78 -20.97
C ASP A 232 8.90 -5.92 -20.15
N ASP A 233 10.20 -5.88 -19.95
CA ASP A 233 10.93 -6.83 -19.11
C ASP A 233 10.55 -6.70 -17.62
N ILE A 234 10.33 -5.48 -17.13
CA ILE A 234 9.84 -5.22 -15.77
C ILE A 234 8.41 -5.73 -15.63
N GLN A 235 7.54 -5.40 -16.60
CA GLN A 235 6.15 -5.87 -16.58
C GLN A 235 6.10 -7.42 -16.63
N SER A 236 6.94 -8.03 -17.47
CA SER A 236 7.05 -9.48 -17.58
C SER A 236 7.54 -10.13 -16.28
N SER A 237 8.51 -9.50 -15.60
CA SER A 237 9.01 -9.96 -14.30
C SER A 237 7.93 -9.93 -13.21
N ILE A 238 7.12 -8.87 -13.18
CA ILE A 238 5.99 -8.75 -12.24
C ILE A 238 4.94 -9.81 -12.54
N ASN A 239 4.58 -9.98 -13.81
CA ASN A 239 3.61 -11.00 -14.24
C ASN A 239 4.08 -12.43 -13.91
N ALA A 240 5.37 -12.70 -14.09
CA ALA A 240 5.97 -13.98 -13.71
C ALA A 240 5.90 -14.20 -12.19
N PHE A 241 6.19 -13.17 -11.39
CA PHE A 241 6.03 -13.24 -9.93
C PHE A 241 4.58 -13.52 -9.52
N MET A 242 3.62 -12.84 -10.10
CA MET A 242 2.20 -13.03 -9.77
C MET A 242 1.68 -14.43 -10.14
N LYS A 243 2.15 -14.98 -11.26
CA LYS A 243 1.67 -16.28 -11.78
C LYS A 243 2.39 -17.49 -11.18
N ARG A 244 3.62 -17.33 -10.69
CA ARG A 244 4.38 -18.48 -10.16
C ARG A 244 3.71 -19.04 -8.89
N PRO A 245 3.81 -20.35 -8.63
CA PRO A 245 3.41 -20.95 -7.36
C PRO A 245 4.12 -20.27 -6.19
N ILE A 246 3.51 -20.32 -5.00
CA ILE A 246 4.13 -19.83 -3.77
C ILE A 246 5.34 -20.71 -3.44
N ILE A 247 6.51 -20.08 -3.26
CA ILE A 247 7.77 -20.75 -2.94
C ILE A 247 8.11 -20.68 -1.45
N ASN A 248 7.49 -19.76 -0.69
CA ASN A 248 7.60 -19.75 0.76
C ASN A 248 6.99 -21.06 1.31
N ARG A 249 7.79 -21.83 2.08
CA ARG A 249 7.37 -23.13 2.58
C ARG A 249 6.11 -23.07 3.44
N ILE A 250 6.04 -22.09 4.34
CA ILE A 250 4.88 -21.89 5.23
C ILE A 250 3.62 -21.65 4.39
N GLY A 251 3.72 -20.78 3.39
CA GLY A 251 2.61 -20.44 2.50
C GLY A 251 2.18 -21.63 1.63
N ALA A 252 3.11 -22.38 1.08
CA ALA A 252 2.81 -23.56 0.27
C ALA A 252 2.10 -24.65 1.09
N GLU A 253 2.55 -24.89 2.32
CA GLU A 253 1.93 -25.84 3.25
C GLU A 253 0.50 -25.37 3.63
N TRP A 254 0.33 -24.05 3.90
CA TRP A 254 -0.98 -23.48 4.22
C TRP A 254 -1.98 -23.64 3.06
N ILE A 255 -1.57 -23.33 1.81
CA ILE A 255 -2.42 -23.51 0.62
C ILE A 255 -2.85 -24.96 0.48
N LYS A 256 -1.92 -25.91 0.66
CA LYS A 256 -2.23 -27.35 0.58
C LYS A 256 -3.30 -27.74 1.61
N ALA A 257 -3.11 -27.37 2.87
CA ALA A 257 -4.04 -27.66 3.94
C ALA A 257 -5.43 -27.01 3.72
N ALA A 258 -5.46 -25.75 3.30
CA ALA A 258 -6.70 -25.03 3.01
C ALA A 258 -7.49 -25.67 1.85
N ARG A 259 -6.81 -26.08 0.79
CA ARG A 259 -7.45 -26.80 -0.34
C ARG A 259 -7.98 -28.18 0.06
N GLU A 260 -7.25 -28.90 0.90
CA GLU A 260 -7.72 -30.18 1.43
C GLU A 260 -8.96 -30.01 2.31
N PHE A 261 -8.98 -28.98 3.17
CA PHE A 261 -10.14 -28.64 3.97
C PHE A 261 -11.37 -28.31 3.11
N LYS A 262 -11.20 -27.48 2.08
CA LYS A 262 -12.28 -27.09 1.16
C LYS A 262 -12.86 -28.27 0.37
N LYS A 263 -12.07 -29.33 0.10
CA LYS A 263 -12.55 -30.54 -0.59
C LYS A 263 -13.40 -31.46 0.32
N ARG A 264 -13.24 -31.33 1.63
CA ARG A 264 -13.95 -32.20 2.62
C ARG A 264 -15.28 -31.64 3.10
N ASN A 265 -15.49 -30.34 2.85
CA ASN A 265 -16.70 -29.61 3.19
C ASN A 265 -17.38 -29.07 1.92
#